data_dce1ecc74ba16065e508f61448cb85b5
#
_entry.id   dce1ecc74ba16065e508f61448cb85b5
#
_cell.length_a   1.000
_cell.length_b   1.000
_cell.length_c   1.000
_cell.angle_alpha   90.00
_cell.angle_beta   90.00
_cell.angle_gamma   90.00
#
_symmetry.space_group_name_H-M   'P 1'
#
loop_
_entity.id
_entity.type
_entity.pdbx_description
1 polymer ?
#
loop_
_entity_poly.entity_id
_entity_poly.type
_entity_poly.pdbx_seq_one_letter_code
_entity_poly.pdbx_strand_id
1 'polypeptide(L)'
;MRRVWVVQGDSGGYVMMVMVTNSSSMLTGYLAGKYEGRIGWLLSPGGWREPHSWLGYGIDNGAFPLFASGKPFNDVAFYSHCDRVKGRTHKPLWIAVPDVVGDREGTLRSWFAHSPRVAQYGCPLAFVVQDGMTPDDIPPNASVVFVGGTDDWKMRSVPMFTAAFPRVHVGRINGEKGLWECHEAGAESCDGTGWMRCGEERAAGLLRYLDESTNGRKQIKLTI
;
A
#
# COMPACT_ATOMS: atom_id res chain seq x y z
N MET A 1 -18.18 -17.58 -6.99
CA MET A 1 -18.08 -16.22 -7.55
C MET A 1 -17.19 -15.40 -6.61
N ARG A 2 -15.97 -15.06 -7.04
CA ARG A 2 -15.03 -14.22 -6.26
C ARG A 2 -15.42 -12.77 -6.50
N ARG A 3 -15.83 -12.06 -5.44
CA ARG A 3 -15.98 -10.61 -5.51
C ARG A 3 -14.59 -10.00 -5.62
N VAL A 4 -14.25 -9.54 -6.81
CA VAL A 4 -13.12 -8.63 -7.02
C VAL A 4 -13.61 -7.27 -6.54
N TRP A 5 -12.99 -6.75 -5.49
CA TRP A 5 -13.26 -5.39 -5.02
C TRP A 5 -12.61 -4.40 -5.98
N VAL A 6 -13.27 -4.15 -7.11
CA VAL A 6 -13.05 -2.93 -7.89
C VAL A 6 -14.05 -1.93 -7.33
N VAL A 7 -13.61 -1.00 -6.52
CA VAL A 7 -14.44 0.13 -6.09
C VAL A 7 -14.57 1.06 -7.29
N GLN A 8 -15.57 0.82 -8.14
CA GLN A 8 -16.05 1.86 -9.04
C GLN A 8 -16.92 2.80 -8.22
N GLY A 9 -16.45 4.03 -8.03
CA GLY A 9 -17.30 5.09 -7.50
C GLY A 9 -18.43 5.39 -8.50
N ASP A 10 -19.62 5.72 -8.00
CA ASP A 10 -20.83 6.04 -8.79
C ASP A 10 -20.66 7.20 -9.79
N SER A 11 -19.51 7.88 -9.80
CA SER A 11 -19.16 8.98 -10.71
C SER A 11 -18.13 8.61 -11.77
N GLY A 12 -17.78 7.32 -11.95
CA GLY A 12 -16.82 6.89 -12.98
C GLY A 12 -15.36 7.29 -12.71
N GLY A 13 -15.04 7.88 -11.56
CA GLY A 13 -13.70 8.27 -11.15
C GLY A 13 -12.95 7.10 -10.49
N TYR A 14 -11.66 7.02 -10.78
CA TYR A 14 -10.75 6.07 -10.13
C TYR A 14 -10.62 6.40 -8.63
N VAL A 15 -10.74 5.39 -7.77
CA VAL A 15 -10.72 5.55 -6.31
C VAL A 15 -9.47 4.89 -5.73
N MET A 16 -8.48 5.69 -5.31
CA MET A 16 -7.28 5.19 -4.65
C MET A 16 -7.52 4.98 -3.15
N MET A 17 -7.13 3.82 -2.61
CA MET A 17 -7.17 3.53 -1.17
C MET A 17 -5.91 4.07 -0.48
N VAL A 18 -6.06 4.73 0.66
CA VAL A 18 -4.95 5.12 1.55
C VAL A 18 -4.88 4.14 2.72
N MET A 19 -3.81 3.34 2.78
CA MET A 19 -3.56 2.45 3.89
C MET A 19 -2.83 3.21 5.00
N VAL A 20 -3.57 3.53 6.05
CA VAL A 20 -3.00 4.11 7.27
C VAL A 20 -2.40 3.00 8.14
N THR A 21 -1.68 3.38 9.21
CA THR A 21 -1.22 2.36 10.15
C THR A 21 -2.41 1.65 10.78
N ASN A 22 -2.18 0.47 11.36
CA ASN A 22 -3.16 -0.31 12.12
C ASN A 22 -3.68 0.42 13.40
N SER A 23 -3.96 1.72 13.29
CA SER A 23 -4.51 2.53 14.36
C SER A 23 -6.01 2.31 14.47
N SER A 24 -6.48 1.91 15.65
CA SER A 24 -7.91 1.84 15.99
C SER A 24 -8.43 3.16 16.57
N SER A 25 -7.84 4.31 16.17
CA SER A 25 -8.31 5.62 16.63
C SER A 25 -9.73 5.89 16.13
N MET A 26 -10.47 6.73 16.87
CA MET A 26 -11.78 7.19 16.42
C MET A 26 -11.72 7.86 15.04
N LEU A 27 -10.60 8.56 14.75
CA LEU A 27 -10.39 9.17 13.45
C LEU A 27 -10.34 8.13 12.32
N THR A 28 -9.63 7.03 12.51
CA THR A 28 -9.58 5.94 11.49
C THR A 28 -10.98 5.36 11.25
N GLY A 29 -11.74 5.09 12.31
CA GLY A 29 -13.11 4.60 12.20
C GLY A 29 -14.04 5.60 11.50
N TYR A 30 -13.95 6.87 11.87
CA TYR A 30 -14.72 7.96 11.23
C TYR A 30 -14.40 8.07 9.73
N LEU A 31 -13.10 8.09 9.37
CA LEU A 31 -12.67 8.20 7.97
C LEU A 31 -13.12 6.99 7.14
N ALA A 32 -12.97 5.79 7.67
CA ALA A 32 -13.39 4.59 6.97
C ALA A 32 -14.90 4.51 6.78
N GLY A 33 -15.70 4.99 7.75
CA GLY A 33 -17.15 5.09 7.61
C GLY A 33 -17.62 6.19 6.67
N LYS A 34 -16.92 7.35 6.66
CA LYS A 34 -17.26 8.48 5.78
C LYS A 34 -16.84 8.25 4.33
N TYR A 35 -15.70 7.58 4.12
CA TYR A 35 -15.08 7.36 2.80
C TYR A 35 -14.93 5.86 2.57
N GLU A 36 -16.05 5.19 2.33
CA GLU A 36 -16.12 3.74 2.15
C GLU A 36 -15.13 3.24 1.09
N GLY A 37 -14.35 2.22 1.43
CA GLY A 37 -13.34 1.64 0.54
C GLY A 37 -12.07 2.49 0.32
N ARG A 38 -12.02 3.74 0.86
CA ARG A 38 -10.89 4.65 0.67
C ARG A 38 -9.81 4.58 1.75
N ILE A 39 -10.13 4.01 2.89
CA ILE A 39 -9.21 3.82 4.01
C ILE A 39 -8.98 2.33 4.21
N GLY A 40 -7.71 1.96 4.33
CA GLY A 40 -7.28 0.61 4.64
C GLY A 40 -6.20 0.59 5.73
N TRP A 41 -5.79 -0.60 6.12
CA TRP A 41 -4.66 -0.79 7.03
C TRP A 41 -3.48 -1.45 6.33
N LEU A 42 -2.27 -1.01 6.70
CA LEU A 42 -1.04 -1.75 6.42
C LEU A 42 -0.56 -2.39 7.72
N LEU A 43 -0.50 -3.71 7.74
CA LEU A 43 -0.05 -4.50 8.89
C LEU A 43 1.39 -4.94 8.68
N SER A 44 2.29 -4.50 9.56
CA SER A 44 3.71 -4.86 9.52
C SER A 44 4.07 -5.84 10.63
N PRO A 45 5.12 -6.68 10.48
CA PRO A 45 5.62 -7.56 11.53
C PRO A 45 5.90 -6.81 12.83
N GLY A 46 5.50 -7.40 13.97
CA GLY A 46 5.62 -6.78 15.28
C GLY A 46 4.46 -5.88 15.70
N GLY A 47 3.52 -5.57 14.79
CA GLY A 47 2.39 -4.68 15.04
C GLY A 47 1.04 -5.27 14.63
N TRP A 48 0.76 -6.54 14.93
CA TRP A 48 -0.53 -7.13 14.58
C TRP A 48 -1.67 -6.50 15.39
N ARG A 49 -2.69 -6.06 14.66
CA ARG A 49 -4.05 -5.85 15.19
C ARG A 49 -5.02 -6.60 14.33
N GLU A 50 -6.09 -7.10 14.94
CA GLU A 50 -7.15 -7.76 14.20
C GLU A 50 -7.83 -6.78 13.25
N PRO A 51 -7.76 -6.98 11.93
CA PRO A 51 -8.42 -6.09 10.99
C PRO A 51 -9.94 -6.28 11.07
N HIS A 52 -10.66 -5.17 11.09
CA HIS A 52 -12.10 -5.21 11.02
C HIS A 52 -12.58 -5.81 9.69
N SER A 53 -13.64 -6.61 9.70
CA SER A 53 -14.15 -7.33 8.52
C SER A 53 -14.58 -6.41 7.36
N TRP A 54 -14.85 -5.16 7.65
CA TRP A 54 -15.25 -4.12 6.69
C TRP A 54 -14.05 -3.28 6.18
N LEU A 55 -12.85 -3.47 6.71
CA LEU A 55 -11.67 -2.67 6.39
C LEU A 55 -10.70 -3.47 5.52
N GLY A 56 -10.41 -2.99 4.31
CA GLY A 56 -9.35 -3.55 3.47
C GLY A 56 -7.99 -3.42 4.13
N TYR A 57 -7.13 -4.43 3.99
CA TYR A 57 -5.78 -4.37 4.56
C TYR A 57 -4.75 -5.09 3.69
N GLY A 58 -3.50 -4.61 3.75
CA GLY A 58 -2.32 -5.27 3.19
C GLY A 58 -1.40 -5.78 4.29
N ILE A 59 -0.57 -6.76 3.97
CA ILE A 59 0.51 -7.24 4.84
C ILE A 59 1.85 -6.78 4.26
N ASP A 60 2.54 -5.93 5.02
CA ASP A 60 3.92 -5.51 4.77
C ASP A 60 4.90 -6.57 5.26
N ASN A 61 6.05 -6.69 4.61
CA ASN A 61 7.10 -7.63 5.02
C ASN A 61 7.99 -7.10 6.15
N GLY A 62 8.01 -5.79 6.40
CA GLY A 62 8.81 -5.17 7.45
C GLY A 62 10.30 -4.99 7.11
N ALA A 63 10.69 -5.13 5.84
CA ALA A 63 12.09 -5.00 5.42
C ALA A 63 12.64 -3.59 5.66
N PHE A 64 11.86 -2.54 5.32
CA PHE A 64 12.33 -1.16 5.41
C PHE A 64 12.74 -0.72 6.83
N PRO A 65 11.94 -0.89 7.90
CA PRO A 65 12.34 -0.50 9.26
C PRO A 65 13.54 -1.29 9.77
N LEU A 66 13.73 -2.54 9.35
CA LEU A 66 14.91 -3.33 9.70
C LEU A 66 16.14 -2.79 8.99
N PHE A 67 16.06 -2.53 7.69
CA PHE A 67 17.11 -1.90 6.91
C PHE A 67 17.52 -0.54 7.51
N ALA A 68 16.56 0.34 7.80
CA ALA A 68 16.81 1.65 8.38
C ALA A 68 17.48 1.59 9.77
N SER A 69 17.30 0.49 10.50
CA SER A 69 17.95 0.25 11.80
C SER A 69 19.23 -0.62 11.72
N GLY A 70 19.69 -0.94 10.50
CA GLY A 70 20.87 -1.79 10.28
C GLY A 70 20.70 -3.24 10.73
N LYS A 71 19.46 -3.73 10.83
CA LYS A 71 19.15 -5.10 11.28
C LYS A 71 18.86 -6.00 10.09
N PRO A 72 19.24 -7.29 10.15
CA PRO A 72 18.90 -8.26 9.14
C PRO A 72 17.40 -8.49 9.07
N PHE A 73 16.91 -8.92 7.91
CA PHE A 73 15.52 -9.33 7.75
C PHE A 73 15.17 -10.46 8.72
N ASN A 74 13.95 -10.44 9.27
CA ASN A 74 13.49 -11.41 10.27
C ASN A 74 12.39 -12.30 9.70
N ASP A 75 12.80 -13.40 9.07
CA ASP A 75 11.90 -14.42 8.50
C ASP A 75 10.89 -14.95 9.50
N VAL A 76 11.32 -15.21 10.74
CA VAL A 76 10.45 -15.77 11.78
C VAL A 76 9.32 -14.79 12.11
N ALA A 77 9.64 -13.52 12.31
CA ALA A 77 8.64 -12.50 12.58
C ALA A 77 7.69 -12.32 11.39
N PHE A 78 8.20 -12.29 10.16
CA PHE A 78 7.40 -12.16 8.96
C PHE A 78 6.42 -13.33 8.79
N TYR A 79 6.90 -14.56 8.84
CA TYR A 79 6.03 -15.72 8.67
C TYR A 79 5.05 -15.93 9.82
N SER A 80 5.44 -15.64 11.06
CA SER A 80 4.53 -15.60 12.20
C SER A 80 3.41 -14.58 11.99
N HIS A 81 3.71 -13.45 11.34
CA HIS A 81 2.72 -12.45 10.98
C HIS A 81 1.77 -12.96 9.89
N CYS A 82 2.31 -13.58 8.84
CA CYS A 82 1.51 -14.19 7.77
C CYS A 82 0.64 -15.36 8.28
N ASP A 83 1.13 -16.15 9.24
CA ASP A 83 0.38 -17.28 9.80
C ASP A 83 -0.97 -16.87 10.41
N ARG A 84 -1.10 -15.62 10.84
CA ARG A 84 -2.36 -15.06 11.36
C ARG A 84 -3.47 -14.95 10.30
N VAL A 85 -3.12 -15.06 9.01
CA VAL A 85 -4.08 -15.05 7.89
C VAL A 85 -4.69 -16.44 7.64
N LYS A 86 -4.05 -17.51 8.14
CA LYS A 86 -4.52 -18.88 7.95
C LYS A 86 -5.93 -19.07 8.53
N GLY A 87 -6.80 -19.74 7.77
CA GLY A 87 -8.17 -20.03 8.19
C GLY A 87 -9.13 -18.84 8.23
N ARG A 88 -8.68 -17.62 7.92
CA ARG A 88 -9.55 -16.44 7.92
C ARG A 88 -10.38 -16.35 6.64
N THR A 89 -11.61 -15.90 6.78
CA THR A 89 -12.49 -15.56 5.66
C THR A 89 -12.16 -14.16 5.11
N HIS A 90 -11.83 -13.21 5.99
CA HIS A 90 -11.37 -11.87 5.63
C HIS A 90 -9.86 -11.92 5.36
N LYS A 91 -9.50 -11.98 4.08
CA LYS A 91 -8.11 -12.06 3.60
C LYS A 91 -7.53 -10.68 3.32
N PRO A 92 -6.20 -10.51 3.43
CA PRO A 92 -5.55 -9.30 2.96
C PRO A 92 -5.72 -9.13 1.45
N LEU A 93 -5.70 -7.89 1.01
CA LEU A 93 -5.70 -7.51 -0.40
C LEU A 93 -4.45 -8.01 -1.12
N TRP A 94 -3.34 -8.10 -0.38
CA TRP A 94 -2.06 -8.65 -0.81
C TRP A 94 -1.12 -8.87 0.38
N ILE A 95 -0.08 -9.68 0.14
CA ILE A 95 1.06 -9.87 1.05
C ILE A 95 2.32 -9.44 0.28
N ALA A 96 3.07 -8.46 0.80
CA ALA A 96 4.36 -8.08 0.25
C ALA A 96 5.37 -9.22 0.50
N VAL A 97 5.89 -9.79 -0.58
CA VAL A 97 6.95 -10.79 -0.48
C VAL A 97 8.23 -10.09 -0.01
N PRO A 98 9.04 -10.70 0.86
CA PRO A 98 10.28 -10.08 1.33
C PRO A 98 11.16 -9.53 0.21
N ASP A 99 11.64 -8.31 0.38
CA ASP A 99 12.55 -7.61 -0.53
C ASP A 99 13.87 -7.26 0.15
N VAL A 100 14.84 -6.84 -0.63
CA VAL A 100 16.11 -6.28 -0.15
C VAL A 100 16.15 -4.82 -0.54
N VAL A 101 15.98 -3.95 0.45
CA VAL A 101 15.85 -2.50 0.22
C VAL A 101 17.07 -1.95 -0.49
N GLY A 102 16.86 -1.27 -1.63
CA GLY A 102 17.91 -0.68 -2.46
C GLY A 102 18.73 -1.68 -3.28
N ASP A 103 18.36 -2.97 -3.29
CA ASP A 103 19.08 -4.01 -4.06
C ASP A 103 18.11 -4.75 -4.99
N ARG A 104 18.18 -4.42 -6.28
CA ARG A 104 17.38 -5.05 -7.34
C ARG A 104 17.62 -6.56 -7.41
N GLU A 105 18.88 -6.98 -7.50
CA GLU A 105 19.24 -8.40 -7.65
C GLU A 105 18.92 -9.21 -6.38
N GLY A 106 19.16 -8.60 -5.21
CA GLY A 106 18.77 -9.19 -3.92
C GLY A 106 17.26 -9.37 -3.82
N THR A 107 16.48 -8.39 -4.27
CA THR A 107 15.01 -8.48 -4.28
C THR A 107 14.50 -9.57 -5.22
N LEU A 108 15.07 -9.70 -6.42
CA LEU A 108 14.71 -10.79 -7.34
C LEU A 108 15.03 -12.17 -6.73
N ARG A 109 16.21 -12.34 -6.13
CA ARG A 109 16.55 -13.60 -5.42
C ARG A 109 15.60 -13.87 -4.26
N SER A 110 15.28 -12.85 -3.49
CA SER A 110 14.33 -12.95 -2.36
C SER A 110 12.94 -13.37 -2.83
N TRP A 111 12.46 -12.81 -3.94
CA TRP A 111 11.18 -13.23 -4.53
C TRP A 111 11.14 -14.73 -4.81
N PHE A 112 12.14 -15.27 -5.51
CA PHE A 112 12.18 -16.70 -5.84
C PHE A 112 12.28 -17.58 -4.60
N ALA A 113 12.96 -17.13 -3.55
CA ALA A 113 13.10 -17.86 -2.30
C ALA A 113 11.80 -17.87 -1.48
N HIS A 114 11.07 -16.76 -1.42
CA HIS A 114 9.94 -16.57 -0.49
C HIS A 114 8.55 -16.71 -1.13
N SER A 115 8.38 -16.35 -2.42
CA SER A 115 7.06 -16.35 -3.06
C SER A 115 6.36 -17.73 -3.05
N PRO A 116 7.04 -18.89 -3.20
CA PRO A 116 6.37 -20.18 -3.15
C PRO A 116 5.73 -20.47 -1.78
N ARG A 117 6.38 -20.05 -0.69
CA ARG A 117 5.82 -20.19 0.65
C ARG A 117 4.72 -19.17 0.92
N VAL A 118 4.89 -17.92 0.49
CA VAL A 118 3.86 -16.88 0.68
C VAL A 118 2.61 -17.19 -0.12
N ALA A 119 2.72 -17.79 -1.30
CA ALA A 119 1.57 -18.23 -2.11
C ALA A 119 0.64 -19.21 -1.39
N GLN A 120 1.17 -20.02 -0.44
CA GLN A 120 0.38 -20.99 0.34
C GLN A 120 -0.67 -20.34 1.25
N TYR A 121 -0.55 -19.04 1.53
CA TYR A 121 -1.56 -18.30 2.28
C TYR A 121 -2.83 -18.00 1.45
N GLY A 122 -2.79 -18.24 0.14
CA GLY A 122 -3.94 -18.06 -0.76
C GLY A 122 -4.35 -16.60 -0.92
N CYS A 123 -3.38 -15.67 -0.85
CA CYS A 123 -3.56 -14.23 -1.03
C CYS A 123 -2.76 -13.74 -2.25
N PRO A 124 -3.16 -12.62 -2.88
CA PRO A 124 -2.36 -11.99 -3.92
C PRO A 124 -0.96 -11.65 -3.41
N LEU A 125 0.06 -11.88 -4.25
CA LEU A 125 1.45 -11.58 -3.93
C LEU A 125 1.82 -10.19 -4.45
N ALA A 126 2.41 -9.35 -3.61
CA ALA A 126 2.95 -8.07 -4.02
C ALA A 126 4.48 -8.18 -4.18
N PHE A 127 4.97 -7.85 -5.38
CA PHE A 127 6.40 -7.71 -5.67
C PHE A 127 6.85 -6.28 -5.38
N VAL A 128 7.85 -6.12 -4.51
CA VAL A 128 8.36 -4.81 -4.13
C VAL A 128 9.45 -4.40 -5.13
N VAL A 129 9.19 -3.33 -5.88
CA VAL A 129 10.19 -2.79 -6.83
C VAL A 129 11.10 -1.79 -6.14
N GLN A 130 12.37 -1.82 -6.53
CA GLN A 130 13.47 -1.01 -6.00
C GLN A 130 14.03 -0.09 -7.08
N ASP A 131 14.88 0.86 -6.69
CA ASP A 131 15.52 1.82 -7.59
C ASP A 131 16.11 1.15 -8.83
N GLY A 132 15.83 1.71 -10.00
CA GLY A 132 16.32 1.23 -11.29
C GLY A 132 15.54 0.05 -11.90
N MET A 133 14.56 -0.52 -11.19
CA MET A 133 13.69 -1.55 -11.76
C MET A 133 12.72 -0.97 -12.81
N THR A 134 12.34 -1.82 -13.75
CA THR A 134 11.38 -1.56 -14.83
C THR A 134 10.26 -2.59 -14.81
N PRO A 135 9.19 -2.43 -15.60
CA PRO A 135 8.15 -3.46 -15.76
C PRO A 135 8.67 -4.84 -16.16
N ASP A 136 9.79 -4.92 -16.86
CA ASP A 136 10.39 -6.18 -17.30
C ASP A 136 10.99 -7.00 -16.13
N ASP A 137 11.23 -6.36 -14.99
CA ASP A 137 11.73 -7.03 -13.78
C ASP A 137 10.64 -7.73 -12.97
N ILE A 138 9.37 -7.47 -13.29
CA ILE A 138 8.26 -7.98 -12.50
C ILE A 138 8.04 -9.46 -12.77
N PRO A 139 8.12 -10.33 -11.76
CA PRO A 139 7.86 -11.76 -11.95
C PRO A 139 6.42 -12.01 -12.42
N PRO A 140 6.20 -12.96 -13.35
CA PRO A 140 4.88 -13.18 -13.97
C PRO A 140 3.79 -13.66 -12.99
N ASN A 141 4.18 -14.16 -11.82
CA ASN A 141 3.26 -14.58 -10.76
C ASN A 141 3.03 -13.49 -9.69
N ALA A 142 3.57 -12.28 -9.87
CA ALA A 142 3.21 -11.14 -9.04
C ALA A 142 1.79 -10.66 -9.39
N SER A 143 0.98 -10.44 -8.37
CA SER A 143 -0.40 -9.98 -8.53
C SER A 143 -0.54 -8.47 -8.31
N VAL A 144 0.40 -7.88 -7.58
CA VAL A 144 0.45 -6.46 -7.23
C VAL A 144 1.90 -6.00 -7.35
N VAL A 145 2.11 -4.82 -7.88
CA VAL A 145 3.41 -4.13 -7.85
C VAL A 145 3.41 -3.17 -6.67
N PHE A 146 4.34 -3.36 -5.75
CA PHE A 146 4.55 -2.46 -4.61
C PHE A 146 5.74 -1.54 -4.92
N VAL A 147 5.50 -0.27 -5.16
CA VAL A 147 6.56 0.69 -5.48
C VAL A 147 7.24 1.14 -4.19
N GLY A 148 8.41 0.57 -3.94
CA GLY A 148 9.35 0.89 -2.84
C GLY A 148 10.41 1.89 -3.27
N GLY A 149 11.68 1.62 -2.92
CA GLY A 149 12.83 2.42 -3.33
C GLY A 149 12.96 3.78 -2.64
N THR A 150 13.86 4.64 -3.15
CA THR A 150 14.04 6.02 -2.68
C THR A 150 12.87 6.90 -3.07
N ASP A 151 12.61 7.97 -2.31
CA ASP A 151 11.42 8.81 -2.55
C ASP A 151 11.43 9.47 -3.93
N ASP A 152 12.59 9.97 -4.38
CA ASP A 152 12.72 10.60 -5.70
C ASP A 152 12.51 9.63 -6.85
N TRP A 153 13.10 8.43 -6.78
CA TRP A 153 12.94 7.42 -7.81
C TRP A 153 11.50 6.90 -7.82
N LYS A 154 10.96 6.59 -6.66
CA LYS A 154 9.60 6.10 -6.47
C LYS A 154 8.59 6.99 -7.18
N MET A 155 8.56 8.28 -6.85
CA MET A 155 7.56 9.19 -7.41
C MET A 155 7.67 9.35 -8.94
N ARG A 156 8.91 9.30 -9.49
CA ARG A 156 9.11 9.32 -10.94
C ARG A 156 8.70 8.03 -11.63
N SER A 157 8.77 6.89 -10.95
CA SER A 157 8.52 5.57 -11.54
C SER A 157 7.04 5.13 -11.44
N VAL A 158 6.24 5.70 -10.54
CA VAL A 158 4.82 5.33 -10.38
C VAL A 158 4.06 5.33 -11.72
N PRO A 159 4.13 6.38 -12.59
CA PRO A 159 3.39 6.37 -13.85
C PRO A 159 3.79 5.23 -14.79
N MET A 160 5.06 4.82 -14.78
CA MET A 160 5.55 3.70 -15.59
C MET A 160 4.92 2.37 -15.14
N PHE A 161 4.86 2.12 -13.84
CA PHE A 161 4.29 0.89 -13.31
C PHE A 161 2.77 0.86 -13.44
N THR A 162 2.08 1.96 -13.22
CA THR A 162 0.61 2.02 -13.37
C THR A 162 0.16 1.88 -14.82
N ALA A 163 0.97 2.34 -15.78
CA ALA A 163 0.71 2.10 -17.20
C ALA A 163 0.87 0.61 -17.60
N ALA A 164 1.73 -0.13 -16.90
CA ALA A 164 2.04 -1.52 -17.21
C ALA A 164 1.23 -2.54 -16.40
N PHE A 165 0.77 -2.18 -15.18
CA PHE A 165 0.08 -3.09 -14.27
C PHE A 165 -1.20 -2.48 -13.70
N PRO A 166 -2.28 -3.27 -13.60
CA PRO A 166 -3.57 -2.78 -13.11
C PRO A 166 -3.61 -2.59 -11.59
N ARG A 167 -2.69 -3.22 -10.85
CA ARG A 167 -2.66 -3.20 -9.39
C ARG A 167 -1.31 -2.70 -8.89
N VAL A 168 -1.24 -1.41 -8.57
CA VAL A 168 -0.02 -0.76 -8.08
C VAL A 168 -0.27 -0.16 -6.71
N HIS A 169 0.53 -0.54 -5.73
CA HIS A 169 0.60 0.07 -4.40
C HIS A 169 1.85 0.92 -4.28
N VAL A 170 1.77 2.10 -3.66
CA VAL A 170 2.90 3.00 -3.49
C VAL A 170 3.22 3.18 -2.00
N GLY A 171 4.42 2.76 -1.59
CA GLY A 171 4.83 2.77 -0.19
C GLY A 171 5.24 4.16 0.33
N ARG A 172 4.98 4.40 1.62
CA ARG A 172 5.50 5.55 2.41
C ARG A 172 5.11 6.93 1.88
N ILE A 173 3.85 7.11 1.51
CA ILE A 173 3.27 8.40 1.11
C ILE A 173 2.74 9.12 2.34
N ASN A 174 3.44 10.16 2.79
CA ASN A 174 3.15 10.88 4.04
C ASN A 174 2.83 12.36 3.83
N GLY A 175 2.54 12.79 2.61
CA GLY A 175 2.20 14.18 2.27
C GLY A 175 1.07 14.25 1.25
N GLU A 176 0.22 15.28 1.37
CA GLU A 176 -0.94 15.49 0.50
C GLU A 176 -0.56 15.55 -0.99
N LYS A 177 0.56 16.22 -1.33
CA LYS A 177 1.09 16.26 -2.70
C LYS A 177 1.31 14.84 -3.25
N GLY A 178 1.97 13.97 -2.48
CA GLY A 178 2.21 12.59 -2.89
C GLY A 178 0.93 11.77 -3.06
N LEU A 179 -0.14 12.05 -2.27
CA LEU A 179 -1.45 11.41 -2.48
C LEU A 179 -2.02 11.77 -3.85
N TRP A 180 -1.95 13.05 -4.24
CA TRP A 180 -2.43 13.50 -5.55
C TRP A 180 -1.59 12.94 -6.69
N GLU A 181 -0.27 12.93 -6.56
CA GLU A 181 0.63 12.35 -7.58
C GLU A 181 0.35 10.84 -7.79
N CYS A 182 0.15 10.07 -6.72
CA CYS A 182 -0.23 8.66 -6.81
C CYS A 182 -1.63 8.46 -7.43
N HIS A 183 -2.60 9.31 -7.04
CA HIS A 183 -3.95 9.27 -7.56
C HIS A 183 -4.00 9.58 -9.07
N GLU A 184 -3.36 10.66 -9.49
CA GLU A 184 -3.29 11.11 -10.89
C GLU A 184 -2.53 10.11 -11.77
N ALA A 185 -1.55 9.41 -11.20
CA ALA A 185 -0.86 8.31 -11.87
C ALA A 185 -1.67 7.01 -11.94
N GLY A 186 -2.81 6.88 -11.26
CA GLY A 186 -3.65 5.69 -11.27
C GLY A 186 -3.22 4.56 -10.34
N ALA A 187 -2.54 4.87 -9.23
CA ALA A 187 -2.18 3.87 -8.23
C ALA A 187 -3.40 3.32 -7.48
N GLU A 188 -3.55 1.98 -7.38
CA GLU A 188 -4.67 1.32 -6.66
C GLU A 188 -4.71 1.72 -5.19
N SER A 189 -3.54 1.83 -4.57
CA SER A 189 -3.43 2.19 -3.16
C SER A 189 -2.06 2.79 -2.84
N CYS A 190 -1.98 3.48 -1.71
CA CYS A 190 -0.71 3.89 -1.11
C CYS A 190 -0.75 3.69 0.41
N ASP A 191 0.40 3.71 1.07
CA ASP A 191 0.48 3.70 2.52
C ASP A 191 1.25 4.90 3.07
N GLY A 192 0.98 5.20 4.34
CA GLY A 192 1.73 6.19 5.09
C GLY A 192 1.44 6.14 6.58
N THR A 193 2.48 6.01 7.39
CA THR A 193 2.33 6.00 8.86
C THR A 193 2.12 7.38 9.45
N GLY A 194 2.50 8.42 8.72
CA GLY A 194 2.44 9.81 9.17
C GLY A 194 1.03 10.36 9.36
N TRP A 195 0.06 9.82 8.64
CA TRP A 195 -1.33 10.30 8.67
C TRP A 195 -1.97 10.27 10.05
N MET A 196 -1.64 9.26 10.86
CA MET A 196 -2.20 9.05 12.20
C MET A 196 -1.23 9.34 13.35
N ARG A 197 0.03 9.71 13.05
CA ARG A 197 1.09 9.86 14.07
C ARG A 197 1.74 11.24 14.10
N CYS A 198 1.66 12.02 13.03
CA CYS A 198 2.49 13.21 12.84
C CYS A 198 1.69 14.53 12.81
N GLY A 199 0.73 14.69 13.74
CA GLY A 199 0.08 15.95 14.01
C GLY A 199 -1.12 16.29 13.10
N GLU A 200 -1.77 17.39 13.47
CA GLU A 200 -3.05 17.83 12.87
C GLU A 200 -2.93 18.20 11.39
N GLU A 201 -1.80 18.77 10.99
CA GLU A 201 -1.59 19.19 9.60
C GLU A 201 -1.66 18.02 8.60
N ARG A 202 -1.02 16.89 8.93
CA ARG A 202 -1.07 15.70 8.06
C ARG A 202 -2.45 15.08 8.03
N ALA A 203 -3.12 14.99 9.18
CA ALA A 203 -4.50 14.53 9.23
C ALA A 203 -5.42 15.43 8.40
N ALA A 204 -5.24 16.75 8.46
CA ALA A 204 -5.97 17.72 7.64
C ALA A 204 -5.68 17.54 6.14
N GLY A 205 -4.43 17.28 5.75
CA GLY A 205 -4.07 16.99 4.35
C GLY A 205 -4.74 15.72 3.82
N LEU A 206 -4.78 14.66 4.62
CA LEU A 206 -5.52 13.45 4.25
C LEU A 206 -7.02 13.71 4.08
N LEU A 207 -7.62 14.47 5.01
CA LEU A 207 -9.03 14.85 4.95
C LEU A 207 -9.34 15.66 3.67
N ARG A 208 -8.54 16.68 3.36
CA ARG A 208 -8.71 17.46 2.12
C ARG A 208 -8.65 16.57 0.89
N TYR A 209 -7.62 15.71 0.80
CA TYR A 209 -7.49 14.77 -0.31
C TYR A 209 -8.72 13.87 -0.44
N LEU A 210 -9.21 13.28 0.64
CA LEU A 210 -10.37 12.39 0.62
C LEU A 210 -11.65 13.14 0.20
N ASP A 211 -11.90 14.34 0.75
CA ASP A 211 -13.06 15.15 0.38
C ASP A 211 -13.01 15.58 -1.09
N GLU A 212 -11.89 16.12 -1.54
CA GLU A 212 -11.75 16.63 -2.91
C GLU A 212 -11.74 15.54 -3.97
N SER A 213 -11.10 14.39 -3.68
CA SER A 213 -11.07 13.27 -4.61
C SER A 213 -12.39 12.48 -4.67
N THR A 214 -13.29 12.69 -3.70
CA THR A 214 -14.65 12.11 -3.70
C THR A 214 -15.66 13.06 -4.36
N ASN A 215 -15.55 14.38 -4.10
CA ASN A 215 -16.55 15.38 -4.51
C ASN A 215 -16.11 16.23 -5.71
N GLY A 216 -14.94 15.95 -6.29
CA GLY A 216 -14.29 16.77 -7.30
C GLY A 216 -13.47 17.92 -6.68
N ARG A 217 -12.29 18.16 -7.24
CA ARG A 217 -11.42 19.29 -6.84
C ARG A 217 -12.13 20.61 -7.14
N LYS A 218 -12.46 21.38 -6.11
CA LYS A 218 -12.96 22.74 -6.30
C LYS A 218 -11.80 23.58 -6.86
N GLN A 219 -11.84 23.90 -8.15
CA GLN A 219 -10.93 24.89 -8.72
C GLN A 219 -11.25 26.24 -8.09
N ILE A 220 -10.44 26.70 -7.15
CA ILE A 220 -10.44 28.09 -6.73
C ILE A 220 -9.82 28.88 -7.88
N LYS A 221 -10.65 29.48 -8.77
CA LYS A 221 -10.17 30.50 -9.70
C LYS A 221 -9.76 31.70 -8.86
N LEU A 222 -8.47 31.88 -8.66
CA LEU A 222 -7.92 33.18 -8.25
C LEU A 222 -8.13 34.11 -9.43
N THR A 223 -9.17 34.95 -9.35
CA THR A 223 -9.31 36.11 -10.21
C THR A 223 -8.33 37.15 -9.67
N ILE A 224 -7.20 37.33 -10.36
CA ILE A 224 -6.23 38.42 -10.13
C ILE A 224 -6.74 39.63 -10.85
#